data_d868adf808169e529d74d4382d189482
#
_entry.id   d868adf808169e529d74d4382d189482
#
_cell.length_a   1.000
_cell.length_b   1.000
_cell.length_c   1.000
_cell.angle_alpha   90.00
_cell.angle_beta   90.00
_cell.angle_gamma   90.00
#
_symmetry.space_group_name_H-M   'P 1'
#
loop_
_entity.id
_entity.type
_entity.pdbx_description
1 polymer ?
#
loop_
_entity_poly.entity_id
_entity_poly.type
_entity_poly.pdbx_seq_one_letter_code
_entity_poly.pdbx_strand_id
1 'polypeptide(L)'
;QGTQVHEMIEEYLNDKELNFLSSNGYPSYDPDVWQMFLRFVEWWEKYTPTLLETEVHLFSDKLKVAGTCDLVCEIDGEVWIIDFKTSNNIQTTHELQTAIYSECYKECYGKMADRQGILWLKSNKRKTSENKMQGKGWEMVESKRTHEENIDIFKTVKKLFDLENPRHSPIFTEFKTTVKRNV
;
A
#
# COMPACT_ATOMS: atom_id res chain seq x y z
N GLN A 1 -2.01 13.00 7.17
CA GLN A 1 -0.58 12.87 6.79
C GLN A 1 -0.37 11.63 5.88
N GLY A 2 -0.87 10.44 6.28
CA GLY A 2 -0.67 9.21 5.50
C GLY A 2 -1.22 9.31 4.08
N THR A 3 -2.46 9.67 3.92
CA THR A 3 -3.13 9.82 2.62
C THR A 3 -2.35 10.75 1.68
N GLN A 4 -1.86 11.87 2.20
CA GLN A 4 -1.11 12.84 1.39
C GLN A 4 0.23 12.28 0.88
N VAL A 5 0.91 11.43 1.66
CA VAL A 5 2.15 10.76 1.19
C VAL A 5 1.85 9.80 0.05
N HIS A 6 0.76 9.02 0.15
CA HIS A 6 0.35 8.10 -0.91
C HIS A 6 -0.02 8.84 -2.21
N GLU A 7 -0.78 9.92 -2.11
CA GLU A 7 -1.12 10.79 -3.26
C GLU A 7 0.14 11.35 -3.94
N MET A 8 1.12 11.81 -3.16
CA MET A 8 2.39 12.32 -3.70
C MET A 8 3.19 11.22 -4.39
N ILE A 9 3.22 10.01 -3.83
CA ILE A 9 3.89 8.87 -4.45
C ILE A 9 3.20 8.50 -5.77
N GLU A 10 1.87 8.44 -5.79
CA GLU A 10 1.10 8.17 -7.01
C GLU A 10 1.39 9.22 -8.09
N GLU A 11 1.38 10.49 -7.73
CA GLU A 11 1.72 11.59 -8.66
C GLU A 11 3.14 11.45 -9.23
N TYR A 12 4.12 11.14 -8.37
CA TYR A 12 5.50 10.92 -8.78
C TYR A 12 5.64 9.73 -9.74
N LEU A 13 4.97 8.61 -9.45
CA LEU A 13 4.97 7.43 -10.31
C LEU A 13 4.25 7.65 -11.65
N ASN A 14 3.38 8.65 -11.72
CA ASN A 14 2.72 9.13 -12.94
C ASN A 14 3.48 10.29 -13.63
N ASP A 15 4.78 10.40 -13.37
CA ASP A 15 5.69 11.40 -13.99
C ASP A 15 5.31 12.87 -13.73
N LYS A 16 4.58 13.14 -12.63
CA LYS A 16 4.30 14.51 -12.22
C LYS A 16 5.46 15.09 -11.42
N GLU A 17 5.77 16.35 -11.71
CA GLU A 17 6.72 17.12 -10.91
C GLU A 17 6.05 17.62 -9.64
N LEU A 18 6.69 17.36 -8.48
CA LEU A 18 6.23 17.83 -7.17
C LEU A 18 7.23 18.84 -6.62
N ASN A 19 6.72 19.97 -6.15
CA ASN A 19 7.53 21.05 -5.61
C ASN A 19 7.17 21.32 -4.15
N PHE A 20 8.16 21.24 -3.24
CA PHE A 20 7.97 21.58 -1.84
C PHE A 20 7.51 23.01 -1.62
N LEU A 21 8.08 23.94 -2.41
CA LEU A 21 7.71 25.35 -2.35
C LEU A 21 6.75 25.71 -3.50
N SER A 22 5.71 26.44 -3.15
CA SER A 22 4.83 27.07 -4.13
C SER A 22 5.56 28.20 -4.88
N SER A 23 4.96 28.71 -5.95
CA SER A 23 5.47 29.87 -6.69
C SER A 23 5.69 31.12 -5.83
N ASN A 24 4.99 31.22 -4.70
CA ASN A 24 5.11 32.32 -3.74
C ASN A 24 6.17 32.05 -2.65
N GLY A 25 6.92 30.95 -2.73
CA GLY A 25 7.97 30.59 -1.78
C GLY A 25 7.48 29.98 -0.47
N TYR A 26 6.20 29.68 -0.33
CA TYR A 26 5.63 29.01 0.86
C TYR A 26 5.63 27.49 0.66
N PRO A 27 5.83 26.71 1.76
CA PRO A 27 5.70 25.26 1.71
C PRO A 27 4.30 24.84 1.24
N SER A 28 4.25 23.95 0.24
CA SER A 28 3.02 23.35 -0.28
C SER A 28 2.60 22.14 0.56
N TYR A 29 3.53 21.57 1.31
CA TYR A 29 3.36 20.36 2.11
C TYR A 29 3.92 20.54 3.53
N ASP A 30 3.39 19.77 4.47
CA ASP A 30 4.00 19.63 5.78
C ASP A 30 5.42 19.03 5.63
N PRO A 31 6.45 19.57 6.32
CA PRO A 31 7.81 19.06 6.21
C PRO A 31 7.97 17.57 6.54
N ASP A 32 7.20 17.04 7.50
CA ASP A 32 7.24 15.62 7.84
C ASP A 32 6.65 14.75 6.71
N VAL A 33 5.60 15.22 6.04
CA VAL A 33 5.00 14.60 4.87
C VAL A 33 5.98 14.57 3.71
N TRP A 34 6.60 15.72 3.43
CA TRP A 34 7.61 15.82 2.39
C TRP A 34 8.83 14.91 2.64
N GLN A 35 9.29 14.81 3.89
CA GLN A 35 10.35 13.88 4.25
C GLN A 35 9.98 12.41 4.00
N MET A 36 8.77 11.99 4.33
CA MET A 36 8.33 10.63 4.06
C MET A 36 8.28 10.35 2.55
N PHE A 37 7.83 11.30 1.77
CA PHE A 37 7.87 11.22 0.32
C PHE A 37 9.31 11.10 -0.21
N LEU A 38 10.25 11.94 0.27
CA LEU A 38 11.66 11.85 -0.14
C LEU A 38 12.31 10.50 0.20
N ARG A 39 11.87 9.84 1.28
CA ARG A 39 12.32 8.48 1.63
C ARG A 39 11.82 7.44 0.64
N PHE A 40 10.62 7.60 0.12
CA PHE A 40 10.13 6.78 -0.98
C PHE A 40 10.98 7.00 -2.23
N VAL A 41 11.25 8.24 -2.60
CA VAL A 41 12.10 8.58 -3.77
C VAL A 41 13.49 7.97 -3.63
N GLU A 42 14.13 8.08 -2.45
CA GLU A 42 15.42 7.45 -2.16
C GLU A 42 15.38 5.92 -2.37
N TRP A 43 14.34 5.26 -1.87
CA TRP A 43 14.14 3.84 -2.08
C TRP A 43 13.96 3.50 -3.57
N TRP A 44 13.11 4.26 -4.26
CA TRP A 44 12.81 4.07 -5.68
C TRP A 44 14.05 4.22 -6.55
N GLU A 45 14.81 5.28 -6.36
CA GLU A 45 16.06 5.53 -7.10
C GLU A 45 17.13 4.48 -6.81
N LYS A 46 17.17 3.97 -5.58
CA LYS A 46 18.15 2.95 -5.18
C LYS A 46 17.90 1.60 -5.85
N TYR A 47 16.65 1.18 -5.91
CA TYR A 47 16.29 -0.16 -6.42
C TYR A 47 15.84 -0.12 -7.89
N THR A 48 15.55 1.05 -8.42
CA THR A 48 15.10 1.27 -9.80
C THR A 48 14.04 0.25 -10.25
N PRO A 49 12.92 0.10 -9.50
CA PRO A 49 11.89 -0.87 -9.84
C PRO A 49 11.25 -0.55 -11.20
N THR A 50 10.78 -1.57 -11.88
CA THR A 50 9.85 -1.40 -13.00
C THR A 50 8.45 -1.29 -12.46
N LEU A 51 7.79 -0.14 -12.66
CA LEU A 51 6.39 0.05 -12.27
C LEU A 51 5.49 -0.87 -13.09
N LEU A 52 4.66 -1.66 -12.42
CA LEU A 52 3.61 -2.46 -13.05
C LEU A 52 2.24 -1.83 -12.81
N GLU A 53 1.88 -1.55 -11.56
CA GLU A 53 0.62 -0.93 -11.16
C GLU A 53 0.81 -0.05 -9.91
N THR A 54 0.03 1.03 -9.79
CA THR A 54 -0.07 1.84 -8.59
C THR A 54 -1.54 2.08 -8.26
N GLU A 55 -1.88 2.14 -6.96
CA GLU A 55 -3.26 2.32 -6.45
C GLU A 55 -4.27 1.37 -7.13
N VAL A 56 -3.85 0.11 -7.33
CA VAL A 56 -4.64 -0.87 -8.06
C VAL A 56 -5.72 -1.49 -7.19
N HIS A 57 -6.96 -1.49 -7.70
CA HIS A 57 -8.08 -2.14 -7.05
C HIS A 57 -8.03 -3.65 -7.27
N LEU A 58 -7.90 -4.39 -6.19
CA LEU A 58 -7.82 -5.85 -6.17
C LEU A 58 -8.99 -6.44 -5.40
N PHE A 59 -9.41 -7.65 -5.79
CA PHE A 59 -10.45 -8.38 -5.07
C PHE A 59 -10.18 -9.89 -5.07
N SER A 60 -10.76 -10.57 -4.11
CA SER A 60 -10.80 -12.02 -4.03
C SER A 60 -12.22 -12.50 -3.71
N ASP A 61 -12.82 -13.22 -4.63
CA ASP A 61 -14.10 -13.88 -4.41
C ASP A 61 -14.00 -15.02 -3.41
N LYS A 62 -12.84 -15.68 -3.35
CA LYS A 62 -12.58 -16.77 -2.41
C LYS A 62 -12.52 -16.27 -0.97
N LEU A 63 -11.80 -15.16 -0.76
CA LEU A 63 -11.63 -14.56 0.55
C LEU A 63 -12.75 -13.57 0.91
N LYS A 64 -13.60 -13.20 -0.07
CA LYS A 64 -14.67 -12.19 0.09
C LYS A 64 -14.13 -10.86 0.62
N VAL A 65 -13.10 -10.38 -0.05
CA VAL A 65 -12.44 -9.11 0.26
C VAL A 65 -12.10 -8.35 -1.00
N ALA A 66 -11.99 -7.03 -0.87
CA ALA A 66 -11.45 -6.13 -1.87
C ALA A 66 -10.63 -5.05 -1.19
N GLY A 67 -9.72 -4.44 -1.91
CA GLY A 67 -8.93 -3.31 -1.42
C GLY A 67 -8.09 -2.71 -2.52
N THR A 68 -7.38 -1.66 -2.17
CA THR A 68 -6.45 -0.98 -3.07
C THR A 68 -5.03 -1.29 -2.61
N CYS A 69 -4.22 -1.83 -3.53
CA CYS A 69 -2.81 -2.08 -3.31
C CYS A 69 -2.02 -0.86 -3.77
N ASP A 70 -1.14 -0.34 -2.93
CA ASP A 70 -0.42 0.90 -3.21
C ASP A 70 0.54 0.76 -4.39
N LEU A 71 1.28 -0.36 -4.48
CA LEU A 71 2.28 -0.56 -5.53
C LEU A 71 2.44 -2.04 -5.89
N VAL A 72 2.45 -2.31 -7.20
CA VAL A 72 2.96 -3.54 -7.79
C VAL A 72 4.11 -3.18 -8.70
N CYS A 73 5.29 -3.74 -8.46
CA CYS A 73 6.49 -3.46 -9.24
C CYS A 73 7.37 -4.69 -9.39
N GLU A 74 8.30 -4.64 -10.32
CA GLU A 74 9.32 -5.67 -10.50
C GLU A 74 10.68 -5.14 -10.01
N ILE A 75 11.33 -5.91 -9.15
CA ILE A 75 12.69 -5.65 -8.64
C ILE A 75 13.52 -6.90 -8.88
N ASP A 76 14.61 -6.78 -9.63
CA ASP A 76 15.53 -7.89 -9.94
C ASP A 76 14.82 -9.13 -10.53
N GLY A 77 13.77 -8.92 -11.35
CA GLY A 77 12.99 -9.97 -11.99
C GLY A 77 11.91 -10.60 -11.11
N GLU A 78 11.74 -10.18 -9.87
CA GLU A 78 10.69 -10.62 -8.95
C GLU A 78 9.55 -9.58 -8.89
N VAL A 79 8.31 -10.04 -8.97
CA VAL A 79 7.12 -9.20 -8.80
C VAL A 79 6.81 -9.02 -7.32
N TRP A 80 6.72 -7.77 -6.88
CA TRP A 80 6.46 -7.37 -5.52
C TRP A 80 5.07 -6.74 -5.38
N ILE A 81 4.36 -7.14 -4.32
CA ILE A 81 3.22 -6.41 -3.75
C ILE A 81 3.76 -5.58 -2.59
N ILE A 82 3.59 -4.26 -2.67
CA ILE A 82 4.13 -3.35 -1.65
C ILE A 82 3.01 -2.44 -1.15
N ASP A 83 2.93 -2.34 0.17
CA ASP A 83 2.03 -1.44 0.88
C ASP A 83 2.87 -0.37 1.61
N PHE A 84 2.48 0.89 1.50
CA PHE A 84 3.19 1.99 2.15
C PHE A 84 2.65 2.25 3.54
N LYS A 85 3.54 2.42 4.50
CA LYS A 85 3.16 2.76 5.88
C LYS A 85 3.93 3.97 6.39
N THR A 86 3.15 4.92 6.91
CA THR A 86 3.61 6.18 7.52
C THR A 86 3.36 6.20 9.03
N SER A 87 2.92 5.09 9.59
CA SER A 87 2.66 4.92 11.02
C SER A 87 3.95 4.87 11.84
N ASN A 88 3.86 5.14 13.14
CA ASN A 88 5.02 5.07 14.03
C ASN A 88 5.54 3.64 14.26
N ASN A 89 4.68 2.64 14.05
CA ASN A 89 5.02 1.23 14.23
C ASN A 89 4.37 0.39 13.13
N ILE A 90 5.02 -0.71 12.76
CA ILE A 90 4.45 -1.76 11.93
C ILE A 90 3.73 -2.75 12.84
N GLN A 91 2.51 -3.11 12.46
CA GLN A 91 1.65 -4.04 13.19
C GLN A 91 1.50 -5.35 12.40
N THR A 92 1.18 -6.43 13.10
CA THR A 92 0.89 -7.74 12.49
C THR A 92 -0.19 -7.66 11.40
N THR A 93 -1.19 -6.81 11.58
CA THR A 93 -2.27 -6.61 10.61
C THR A 93 -1.77 -6.06 9.26
N HIS A 94 -0.68 -5.31 9.23
CA HIS A 94 -0.09 -4.83 7.97
C HIS A 94 0.51 -5.99 7.15
N GLU A 95 1.10 -6.99 7.81
CA GLU A 95 1.61 -8.18 7.14
C GLU A 95 0.47 -9.05 6.57
N LEU A 96 -0.68 -9.12 7.27
CA LEU A 96 -1.87 -9.79 6.75
C LEU A 96 -2.41 -9.07 5.51
N GLN A 97 -2.38 -7.74 5.49
CA GLN A 97 -2.85 -6.94 4.38
C GLN A 97 -2.08 -7.25 3.09
N THR A 98 -0.76 -7.31 3.14
CA THR A 98 0.06 -7.64 1.95
C THR A 98 -0.18 -9.06 1.46
N ALA A 99 -0.40 -10.02 2.36
CA ALA A 99 -0.75 -11.40 2.01
C ALA A 99 -2.12 -11.47 1.32
N ILE A 100 -3.12 -10.73 1.82
CA ILE A 100 -4.44 -10.63 1.20
C ILE A 100 -4.33 -10.02 -0.21
N TYR A 101 -3.58 -8.94 -0.37
CA TYR A 101 -3.38 -8.32 -1.69
C TYR A 101 -2.71 -9.28 -2.68
N SER A 102 -1.80 -10.12 -2.22
CA SER A 102 -1.17 -11.13 -3.07
C SER A 102 -2.17 -12.19 -3.54
N GLU A 103 -3.09 -12.66 -2.70
CA GLU A 103 -4.19 -13.54 -3.14
C GLU A 103 -5.14 -12.84 -4.10
N CYS A 104 -5.51 -11.59 -3.82
CA CYS A 104 -6.35 -10.80 -4.73
C CYS A 104 -5.65 -10.61 -6.08
N TYR A 105 -4.36 -10.30 -6.08
CA TYR A 105 -3.57 -10.15 -7.29
C TYR A 105 -3.54 -11.45 -8.12
N LYS A 106 -3.37 -12.59 -7.45
CA LYS A 106 -3.44 -13.90 -8.09
C LYS A 106 -4.80 -14.16 -8.76
N GLU A 107 -5.90 -13.82 -8.10
CA GLU A 107 -7.23 -13.97 -8.70
C GLU A 107 -7.46 -13.01 -9.87
N CYS A 108 -7.00 -11.77 -9.78
CA CYS A 108 -7.18 -10.76 -10.83
C CYS A 108 -6.27 -10.99 -12.05
N TYR A 109 -5.02 -11.43 -11.83
CA TYR A 109 -3.98 -11.48 -12.87
C TYR A 109 -3.51 -12.90 -13.22
N GLY A 110 -3.99 -13.93 -12.53
CA GLY A 110 -3.69 -15.33 -12.83
C GLY A 110 -2.36 -15.85 -12.31
N LYS A 111 -1.54 -15.00 -11.67
CA LYS A 111 -0.25 -15.40 -11.07
C LYS A 111 -0.05 -14.76 -9.71
N MET A 112 0.62 -15.47 -8.80
CA MET A 112 1.05 -14.96 -7.50
C MET A 112 2.17 -13.94 -7.69
N ALA A 113 2.23 -12.92 -6.83
CA ALA A 113 3.43 -12.11 -6.68
C ALA A 113 4.55 -12.95 -6.03
N ASP A 114 5.80 -12.71 -6.42
CA ASP A 114 6.96 -13.43 -5.88
C ASP A 114 7.28 -13.00 -4.46
N ARG A 115 7.08 -11.72 -4.15
CA ARG A 115 7.41 -11.11 -2.86
C ARG A 115 6.29 -10.19 -2.38
N GLN A 116 6.25 -9.98 -1.06
CA GLN A 116 5.31 -9.10 -0.38
C GLN A 116 6.07 -8.29 0.65
N GLY A 117 5.86 -6.98 0.67
CA GLY A 117 6.55 -6.12 1.60
C GLY A 117 5.76 -4.90 2.03
N ILE A 118 6.15 -4.36 3.16
CA ILE A 118 5.68 -3.09 3.68
C ILE A 118 6.84 -2.11 3.56
N LEU A 119 6.69 -1.09 2.72
CA LEU A 119 7.65 -0.01 2.68
C LEU A 119 7.32 1.00 3.77
N TRP A 120 8.03 0.88 4.89
CA TRP A 120 7.82 1.71 6.05
C TRP A 120 8.61 3.02 5.94
N LEU A 121 7.91 4.12 5.65
CA LEU A 121 8.48 5.44 5.39
C LEU A 121 8.77 6.26 6.66
N LYS A 122 8.47 5.71 7.84
CA LYS A 122 8.73 6.32 9.14
C LYS A 122 9.48 5.37 10.08
N SER A 123 10.46 4.64 9.54
CA SER A 123 11.20 3.65 10.31
C SER A 123 11.96 4.26 11.49
N ASN A 124 11.85 3.60 12.67
CA ASN A 124 12.58 3.97 13.88
C ASN A 124 14.06 3.59 13.85
N LYS A 125 14.55 2.92 12.81
CA LYS A 125 15.99 2.67 12.63
C LYS A 125 16.81 3.95 12.48
N ARG A 126 16.12 5.07 12.38
CA ARG A 126 16.65 6.40 12.44
C ARG A 126 17.12 6.69 13.85
N LYS A 127 18.42 6.75 14.06
CA LYS A 127 19.00 7.31 15.28
C LYS A 127 18.73 8.82 15.31
N THR A 128 18.02 9.26 16.33
CA THR A 128 17.54 10.64 16.48
C THR A 128 18.64 11.64 16.86
N SER A 129 19.84 11.19 17.19
CA SER A 129 20.93 12.05 17.68
C SER A 129 21.70 12.77 16.59
N GLU A 130 21.63 12.31 15.36
CA GLU A 130 22.39 12.87 14.26
C GLU A 130 21.44 13.22 13.12
N ASN A 131 21.37 14.48 12.82
CA ASN A 131 20.72 15.07 11.68
C ASN A 131 19.46 14.32 11.23
N LYS A 132 18.29 14.70 11.70
CA LYS A 132 16.98 14.07 11.42
C LYS A 132 16.64 13.91 9.92
N MET A 133 17.40 14.55 9.06
CA MET A 133 17.28 14.53 7.62
C MET A 133 18.14 13.47 6.93
N GLN A 134 19.17 12.95 7.59
CA GLN A 134 20.17 12.06 7.02
C GLN A 134 20.14 10.71 7.72
N GLY A 135 19.56 9.75 7.17
CA GLY A 135 19.59 8.38 7.63
C GLY A 135 18.51 7.58 6.91
N LYS A 136 18.67 6.28 6.88
CA LYS A 136 17.63 5.39 6.35
C LYS A 136 16.33 5.64 7.09
N GLY A 137 15.53 6.55 6.59
CA GLY A 137 14.20 6.84 7.12
C GLY A 137 13.14 5.90 6.57
N TRP A 138 13.52 4.92 5.76
CA TRP A 138 12.66 3.87 5.21
C TRP A 138 13.22 2.48 5.53
N GLU A 139 12.34 1.52 5.54
CA GLU A 139 12.66 0.10 5.70
C GLU A 139 11.67 -0.74 4.90
N MET A 140 12.17 -1.72 4.13
CA MET A 140 11.34 -2.76 3.57
C MET A 140 11.15 -3.84 4.62
N VAL A 141 9.93 -4.03 5.08
CA VAL A 141 9.56 -5.03 6.09
C VAL A 141 8.82 -6.17 5.40
N GLU A 142 9.40 -7.35 5.42
CA GLU A 142 8.75 -8.57 4.98
C GLU A 142 8.25 -9.35 6.20
N SER A 143 7.16 -10.09 6.03
CA SER A 143 6.63 -10.95 7.09
C SER A 143 7.62 -12.04 7.44
N LYS A 144 7.75 -12.34 8.74
CA LYS A 144 8.50 -13.51 9.23
C LYS A 144 7.68 -14.80 9.11
N ARG A 145 6.38 -14.69 8.92
CA ARG A 145 5.46 -15.80 8.68
C ARG A 145 5.39 -16.09 7.19
N THR A 146 5.08 -17.33 6.86
CA THR A 146 4.79 -17.72 5.48
C THR A 146 3.51 -17.04 4.98
N HIS A 147 3.32 -17.03 3.68
CA HIS A 147 2.08 -16.52 3.08
C HIS A 147 0.86 -17.28 3.60
N GLU A 148 0.95 -18.62 3.66
CA GLU A 148 -0.12 -19.50 4.14
C GLU A 148 -0.49 -19.22 5.59
N GLU A 149 0.50 -19.04 6.47
CA GLU A 149 0.27 -18.68 7.88
C GLU A 149 -0.48 -17.34 7.99
N ASN A 150 -0.09 -16.34 7.20
CA ASN A 150 -0.78 -15.05 7.18
C ASN A 150 -2.23 -15.20 6.70
N ILE A 151 -2.48 -15.97 5.66
CA ILE A 151 -3.84 -16.21 5.15
C ILE A 151 -4.70 -16.98 6.16
N ASP A 152 -4.16 -17.95 6.87
CA ASP A 152 -4.90 -18.69 7.91
C ASP A 152 -5.24 -17.80 9.11
N ILE A 153 -4.32 -16.93 9.53
CA ILE A 153 -4.59 -15.92 10.56
C ILE A 153 -5.70 -14.98 10.08
N PHE A 154 -5.61 -14.48 8.84
CA PHE A 154 -6.64 -13.61 8.28
C PHE A 154 -8.02 -14.27 8.29
N LYS A 155 -8.15 -15.53 7.83
CA LYS A 155 -9.42 -16.26 7.84
C LYS A 155 -10.00 -16.37 9.25
N THR A 156 -9.14 -16.57 10.25
CA THR A 156 -9.54 -16.64 11.66
C THR A 156 -10.07 -15.29 12.15
N VAL A 157 -9.35 -14.21 11.88
CA VAL A 157 -9.74 -12.83 12.22
C VAL A 157 -11.03 -12.46 11.52
N LYS A 158 -11.16 -12.77 10.23
CA LYS A 158 -12.38 -12.53 9.45
C LYS A 158 -13.58 -13.28 10.03
N LYS A 159 -13.41 -14.55 10.40
CA LYS A 159 -14.49 -15.34 11.03
C LYS A 159 -14.95 -14.70 12.34
N LEU A 160 -14.02 -14.22 13.17
CA LEU A 160 -14.36 -13.52 14.41
C LEU A 160 -15.12 -12.23 14.11
N PHE A 161 -14.61 -11.43 13.18
CA PHE A 161 -15.26 -10.18 12.75
C PHE A 161 -16.68 -10.43 12.24
N ASP A 162 -16.89 -11.43 11.41
CA ASP A 162 -18.20 -11.78 10.84
C ASP A 162 -19.19 -12.24 11.94
N LEU A 163 -18.70 -12.95 12.97
CA LEU A 163 -19.51 -13.35 14.14
C LEU A 163 -19.92 -12.17 15.01
N GLU A 164 -19.01 -11.22 15.22
CA GLU A 164 -19.27 -10.02 16.04
C GLU A 164 -20.09 -8.97 15.27
N ASN A 165 -20.07 -9.02 13.93
CA ASN A 165 -20.71 -8.04 13.05
C ASN A 165 -21.68 -8.71 12.05
N PRO A 166 -22.70 -9.44 12.49
CA PRO A 166 -23.57 -10.25 11.61
C PRO A 166 -24.36 -9.40 10.60
N ARG A 167 -24.46 -8.08 10.79
CA ARG A 167 -25.14 -7.14 9.88
C ARG A 167 -24.19 -6.49 8.87
N HIS A 168 -22.90 -6.82 8.91
CA HIS A 168 -21.87 -6.22 8.03
C HIS A 168 -21.73 -6.96 6.71
N SER A 169 -22.58 -7.94 6.42
CA SER A 169 -22.63 -8.59 5.12
C SER A 169 -22.99 -7.55 4.06
N PRO A 170 -22.24 -7.45 2.94
CA PRO A 170 -22.58 -6.53 1.87
C PRO A 170 -23.99 -6.86 1.38
N ILE A 171 -24.86 -5.85 1.43
CA ILE A 171 -26.18 -5.94 0.82
C ILE A 171 -25.97 -5.77 -0.67
N PHE A 172 -26.05 -6.84 -1.43
CA PHE A 172 -26.11 -6.76 -2.89
C PHE A 172 -27.49 -6.22 -3.26
N THR A 173 -27.55 -4.93 -3.54
CA THR A 173 -28.71 -4.32 -4.17
C THR A 173 -28.57 -4.52 -5.67
N GLU A 174 -29.50 -5.27 -6.27
CA GLU A 174 -29.64 -5.26 -7.73
C GLU A 174 -30.03 -3.87 -8.17
N PHE A 175 -29.23 -3.24 -8.99
CA PHE A 175 -29.51 -1.94 -9.56
C PHE A 175 -29.27 -1.96 -11.08
N LYS A 176 -30.00 -1.11 -11.80
CA LYS A 176 -29.82 -0.98 -13.23
C LYS A 176 -28.44 -0.39 -13.52
N THR A 177 -27.60 -1.16 -14.21
CA THR A 177 -26.27 -0.72 -14.68
C THR A 177 -26.33 0.16 -15.92
N THR A 178 -27.50 0.18 -16.62
CA THR A 178 -27.72 1.01 -17.78
C THR A 178 -29.10 1.66 -17.69
N VAL A 179 -29.14 2.98 -17.78
CA VAL A 179 -30.37 3.76 -17.82
C VAL A 179 -30.38 4.60 -19.10
N LYS A 180 -31.42 4.44 -19.94
CA LYS A 180 -31.63 5.26 -21.12
C LYS A 180 -32.90 6.09 -20.91
N ARG A 181 -32.83 7.37 -21.24
CA ARG A 181 -34.00 8.25 -21.24
C ARG A 181 -34.95 7.80 -22.32
N ASN A 182 -36.21 7.50 -21.95
CA ASN A 182 -37.27 7.34 -22.93
C ASN A 182 -37.66 8.73 -23.47
N VAL A 183 -37.48 8.96 -24.77
CA VAL A 183 -37.91 10.16 -25.48
C VAL A 183 -39.33 9.95 -25.92
#